data_d8acccaee8f2c7a259afee610fec0f7a
#
_entry.id   d8acccaee8f2c7a259afee610fec0f7a
#
_cell.length_a   1.000
_cell.length_b   1.000
_cell.length_c   1.000
_cell.angle_alpha   90.00
_cell.angle_beta   90.00
_cell.angle_gamma   90.00
#
_symmetry.space_group_name_H-M   'P 1'
#
loop_
_entity.id
_entity.type
_entity.pdbx_description
1 polymer ?
#
loop_
_entity_poly.entity_id
_entity_poly.type
_entity_poly.pdbx_seq_one_letter_code
_entity_poly.pdbx_strand_id
1 'polypeptide(L)'
;TIHAANKNILPCKECGTCERKGFCPIDDDMQGIYPLLWQADLIVMATPIFFYGATAQLKALIDRSQALWSRKYVLGVSDPGRIWRKGALLAVGATKGKNLFEGVTLTAKYFFDAVGAEYTDELTYKQIEASGDIKSHSTALNDAKEMGQRLATPFLKRRKILFLCNENACRSQMAGAFARNYAGDRVEALSAGSTPAPEINPMMKGVMHEKKIDMAYLTPKPIESVSFSSKPDLIVSMGCGDRCPNYPEVPLEEWHLEDPAGKTESFMRDIRDEIEKRVMTLIDEKC
;
A
#
# COMPACT_ATOMS: atom_id res chain seq x y z
N THR A 1 -11.31 -1.31 8.12
CA THR A 1 -12.29 -1.86 7.17
C THR A 1 -12.98 -0.74 6.41
N ILE A 2 -13.10 -0.91 5.08
CA ILE A 2 -13.84 0.00 4.20
C ILE A 2 -15.17 -0.69 3.85
N HIS A 3 -16.29 -0.07 4.22
CA HIS A 3 -17.62 -0.52 3.81
C HIS A 3 -18.04 0.28 2.58
N ALA A 4 -17.92 -0.31 1.39
CA ALA A 4 -18.21 0.37 0.12
C ALA A 4 -19.65 0.94 0.06
N ALA A 5 -20.62 0.27 0.70
CA ALA A 5 -22.01 0.74 0.78
C ALA A 5 -22.18 2.05 1.57
N ASN A 6 -21.24 2.38 2.46
CA ASN A 6 -21.27 3.60 3.29
C ASN A 6 -20.39 4.72 2.72
N LYS A 7 -19.93 4.56 1.48
CA LYS A 7 -19.05 5.50 0.79
C LYS A 7 -19.72 6.09 -0.44
N ASN A 8 -19.52 7.37 -0.64
CA ASN A 8 -19.93 8.03 -1.87
C ASN A 8 -18.84 7.83 -2.93
N ILE A 9 -18.92 6.71 -3.67
CA ILE A 9 -18.00 6.39 -4.76
C ILE A 9 -18.79 6.41 -6.06
N LEU A 10 -18.60 7.46 -6.86
CA LEU A 10 -19.19 7.56 -8.17
C LEU A 10 -18.58 6.55 -9.14
N PRO A 11 -19.34 5.95 -10.05
CA PRO A 11 -18.81 5.03 -11.04
C PRO A 11 -17.77 5.69 -11.96
N CYS A 12 -16.88 4.89 -12.53
CA CYS A 12 -15.94 5.37 -13.54
C CYS A 12 -16.68 5.91 -14.75
N LYS A 13 -16.26 7.09 -15.28
CA LYS A 13 -16.83 7.75 -16.44
C LYS A 13 -15.99 7.58 -17.72
N GLU A 14 -14.92 6.77 -17.65
CA GLU A 14 -14.00 6.52 -18.79
C GLU A 14 -13.45 7.83 -19.41
N CYS A 15 -13.15 8.83 -18.59
CA CYS A 15 -12.68 10.14 -19.07
C CYS A 15 -11.21 10.16 -19.52
N GLY A 16 -10.45 9.06 -19.36
CA GLY A 16 -9.05 8.92 -19.74
C GLY A 16 -8.05 9.80 -18.99
N THR A 17 -8.46 10.52 -17.95
CA THR A 17 -7.55 11.40 -17.19
C THR A 17 -6.47 10.62 -16.45
N CYS A 18 -6.79 9.46 -15.89
CA CYS A 18 -5.83 8.61 -15.18
C CYS A 18 -4.72 8.06 -16.11
N GLU A 19 -5.01 7.81 -17.37
CA GLU A 19 -4.01 7.38 -18.35
C GLU A 19 -3.00 8.48 -18.69
N ARG A 20 -3.43 9.74 -18.66
CA ARG A 20 -2.57 10.90 -18.94
C ARG A 20 -1.86 11.45 -17.71
N LYS A 21 -2.54 11.47 -16.56
CA LYS A 21 -2.09 12.18 -15.36
C LYS A 21 -1.81 11.26 -14.17
N GLY A 22 -2.18 9.98 -14.25
CA GLY A 22 -1.98 8.99 -13.20
C GLY A 22 -2.89 9.12 -11.98
N PHE A 23 -3.97 9.93 -12.05
CA PHE A 23 -4.94 10.06 -10.98
C PHE A 23 -6.36 10.21 -11.52
N CYS A 24 -7.36 9.86 -10.72
CA CYS A 24 -8.76 10.06 -11.07
C CYS A 24 -9.22 11.46 -10.65
N PRO A 25 -9.87 12.23 -11.57
CA PRO A 25 -10.28 13.59 -11.28
C PRO A 25 -11.63 13.70 -10.54
N ILE A 26 -12.32 12.59 -10.31
CA ILE A 26 -13.60 12.59 -9.61
C ILE A 26 -13.33 12.80 -8.11
N ASP A 27 -13.84 13.90 -7.58
CA ASP A 27 -13.71 14.27 -6.17
C ASP A 27 -14.85 13.62 -5.36
N ASP A 28 -14.51 12.50 -4.71
CA ASP A 28 -15.40 11.70 -3.88
C ASP A 28 -14.60 10.86 -2.87
N ASP A 29 -15.26 9.98 -2.09
CA ASP A 29 -14.60 9.16 -1.07
C ASP A 29 -13.49 8.25 -1.62
N MET A 30 -13.45 7.99 -2.93
CA MET A 30 -12.39 7.17 -3.53
C MET A 30 -11.01 7.84 -3.41
N GLN A 31 -10.93 9.17 -3.34
CA GLN A 31 -9.66 9.88 -3.16
C GLN A 31 -8.96 9.48 -1.86
N GLY A 32 -9.72 9.29 -0.78
CA GLY A 32 -9.17 8.77 0.49
C GLY A 32 -8.86 7.27 0.48
N ILE A 33 -9.41 6.51 -0.47
CA ILE A 33 -9.21 5.06 -0.56
C ILE A 33 -7.94 4.70 -1.36
N TYR A 34 -7.58 5.47 -2.38
CA TYR A 34 -6.37 5.22 -3.16
C TYR A 34 -5.10 5.06 -2.32
N PRO A 35 -4.80 5.97 -1.37
CA PRO A 35 -3.64 5.81 -0.50
C PRO A 35 -3.68 4.54 0.35
N LEU A 36 -4.87 4.14 0.82
CA LEU A 36 -5.04 2.93 1.63
C LEU A 36 -4.77 1.66 0.81
N LEU A 37 -5.29 1.58 -0.43
CA LEU A 37 -5.00 0.47 -1.34
C LEU A 37 -3.52 0.41 -1.70
N TRP A 38 -2.91 1.57 -1.91
CA TRP A 38 -1.51 1.69 -2.29
C TRP A 38 -0.55 1.32 -1.15
N GLN A 39 -0.92 1.59 0.11
CA GLN A 39 -0.07 1.32 1.28
C GLN A 39 -0.30 -0.07 1.90
N ALA A 40 -1.42 -0.72 1.62
CA ALA A 40 -1.77 -2.00 2.21
C ALA A 40 -0.77 -3.11 1.83
N ASP A 41 -0.43 -3.97 2.76
CA ASP A 41 0.33 -5.20 2.52
C ASP A 41 -0.61 -6.37 2.17
N LEU A 42 -1.81 -6.37 2.75
CA LEU A 42 -2.85 -7.37 2.52
C LEU A 42 -4.19 -6.68 2.23
N ILE A 43 -4.82 -7.04 1.12
CA ILE A 43 -6.15 -6.56 0.74
C ILE A 43 -7.11 -7.74 0.74
N VAL A 44 -8.17 -7.68 1.55
CA VAL A 44 -9.24 -8.67 1.53
C VAL A 44 -10.48 -8.03 0.92
N MET A 45 -10.94 -8.58 -0.22
CA MET A 45 -12.19 -8.19 -0.87
C MET A 45 -13.32 -9.10 -0.37
N ALA A 46 -14.32 -8.54 0.29
CA ALA A 46 -15.46 -9.28 0.82
C ALA A 46 -16.78 -8.80 0.17
N THR A 47 -17.58 -9.72 -0.36
CA THR A 47 -18.83 -9.38 -1.05
C THR A 47 -19.85 -10.51 -1.04
N PRO A 48 -21.16 -10.23 -0.88
CA PRO A 48 -22.18 -11.17 -1.34
C PRO A 48 -22.22 -11.20 -2.87
N ILE A 49 -22.79 -12.26 -3.43
CA ILE A 49 -22.96 -12.38 -4.88
C ILE A 49 -24.31 -11.79 -5.32
N PHE A 50 -24.27 -10.81 -6.20
CA PHE A 50 -25.42 -10.30 -6.93
C PHE A 50 -25.23 -10.52 -8.43
N PHE A 51 -26.15 -11.28 -9.06
CA PHE A 51 -26.07 -11.60 -10.49
C PHE A 51 -24.69 -12.14 -10.92
N TYR A 52 -24.15 -13.10 -10.15
CA TYR A 52 -22.84 -13.73 -10.35
C TYR A 52 -21.63 -12.78 -10.22
N GLY A 53 -21.82 -11.56 -9.73
CA GLY A 53 -20.79 -10.53 -9.58
C GLY A 53 -20.74 -9.91 -8.20
N ALA A 54 -19.86 -8.95 -8.04
CA ALA A 54 -19.80 -8.09 -6.87
C ALA A 54 -20.99 -7.13 -6.80
N THR A 55 -21.30 -6.61 -5.60
CA THR A 55 -22.32 -5.56 -5.43
C THR A 55 -21.97 -4.30 -6.23
N ALA A 56 -22.96 -3.52 -6.64
CA ALA A 56 -22.77 -2.30 -7.43
C ALA A 56 -21.82 -1.29 -6.73
N GLN A 57 -21.93 -1.15 -5.40
CA GLN A 57 -21.07 -0.25 -4.63
C GLN A 57 -19.60 -0.70 -4.63
N LEU A 58 -19.36 -2.00 -4.44
CA LEU A 58 -18.00 -2.56 -4.53
C LEU A 58 -17.49 -2.50 -5.97
N LYS A 59 -18.36 -2.73 -6.97
CA LYS A 59 -17.98 -2.62 -8.40
C LYS A 59 -17.56 -1.20 -8.76
N ALA A 60 -18.20 -0.18 -8.23
CA ALA A 60 -17.76 1.22 -8.42
C ALA A 60 -16.34 1.45 -7.91
N LEU A 61 -15.98 0.94 -6.72
CA LEU A 61 -14.61 1.00 -6.19
C LEU A 61 -13.63 0.25 -7.10
N ILE A 62 -13.99 -0.95 -7.55
CA ILE A 62 -13.17 -1.77 -8.46
C ILE A 62 -12.90 -1.02 -9.76
N ASP A 63 -13.92 -0.48 -10.41
CA ASP A 63 -13.78 0.26 -11.67
C ASP A 63 -12.97 1.56 -11.52
N ARG A 64 -13.09 2.21 -10.37
CA ARG A 64 -12.29 3.39 -10.03
C ARG A 64 -10.82 3.07 -9.77
N SER A 65 -10.49 1.81 -9.46
CA SER A 65 -9.09 1.36 -9.36
C SER A 65 -8.33 1.37 -10.70
N GLN A 66 -9.02 1.70 -11.81
CA GLN A 66 -8.42 2.02 -13.10
C GLN A 66 -7.28 3.06 -13.00
N ALA A 67 -7.33 3.98 -12.03
CA ALA A 67 -6.27 4.94 -11.81
C ALA A 67 -4.94 4.26 -11.38
N LEU A 68 -5.00 3.22 -10.57
CA LEU A 68 -3.83 2.43 -10.15
C LEU A 68 -3.34 1.52 -11.29
N TRP A 69 -4.25 0.92 -12.04
CA TRP A 69 -3.94 0.17 -13.26
C TRP A 69 -3.19 1.05 -14.28
N SER A 70 -3.67 2.28 -14.51
CA SER A 70 -3.05 3.22 -15.45
C SER A 70 -1.62 3.60 -15.04
N ARG A 71 -1.36 3.75 -13.73
CA ARG A 71 0.00 4.00 -13.24
C ARG A 71 0.94 2.85 -13.59
N LYS A 72 0.47 1.62 -13.41
CA LYS A 72 1.24 0.41 -13.70
C LYS A 72 1.47 0.21 -15.19
N TYR A 73 0.42 0.20 -15.99
CA TYR A 73 0.45 -0.27 -17.38
C TYR A 73 0.64 0.83 -18.41
N VAL A 74 0.20 2.05 -18.12
CA VAL A 74 0.31 3.19 -19.06
C VAL A 74 1.50 4.06 -18.72
N LEU A 75 1.65 4.42 -17.44
CA LEU A 75 2.76 5.28 -16.99
C LEU A 75 4.03 4.50 -16.64
N GLY A 76 3.96 3.17 -16.55
CA GLY A 76 5.12 2.31 -16.33
C GLY A 76 5.77 2.43 -14.95
N VAL A 77 5.03 2.89 -13.93
CA VAL A 77 5.50 2.99 -12.55
C VAL A 77 4.80 2.00 -11.64
N SER A 78 5.50 1.56 -10.61
CA SER A 78 4.96 0.62 -9.62
C SER A 78 5.13 1.17 -8.21
N ASP A 79 4.12 1.00 -7.38
CA ASP A 79 4.28 1.31 -5.96
C ASP A 79 5.33 0.38 -5.31
N PRO A 80 6.08 0.88 -4.31
CA PRO A 80 7.20 0.12 -3.73
C PRO A 80 6.82 -1.20 -3.08
N GLY A 81 5.59 -1.32 -2.58
CA GLY A 81 5.11 -2.54 -1.89
C GLY A 81 4.48 -3.58 -2.79
N ARG A 82 4.37 -3.32 -4.09
CA ARG A 82 3.57 -4.10 -5.02
C ARG A 82 3.95 -5.59 -5.11
N ILE A 83 5.22 -5.91 -5.20
CA ILE A 83 5.67 -7.31 -5.35
C ILE A 83 5.38 -8.17 -4.11
N TRP A 84 5.14 -7.54 -2.97
CA TRP A 84 4.91 -8.23 -1.70
C TRP A 84 3.45 -8.27 -1.29
N ARG A 85 2.60 -7.42 -1.88
CA ARG A 85 1.18 -7.28 -1.54
C ARG A 85 0.40 -8.53 -1.90
N LYS A 86 -0.44 -8.99 -0.96
CA LYS A 86 -1.32 -10.13 -1.15
C LYS A 86 -2.78 -9.70 -1.23
N GLY A 87 -3.57 -10.44 -2.01
CA GLY A 87 -5.00 -10.25 -2.15
C GLY A 87 -5.79 -11.52 -1.87
N ALA A 88 -6.90 -11.41 -1.16
CA ALA A 88 -7.79 -12.53 -0.91
C ALA A 88 -9.26 -12.15 -1.12
N LEU A 89 -10.06 -13.11 -1.60
CA LEU A 89 -11.50 -12.97 -1.80
C LEU A 89 -12.28 -13.72 -0.74
N LEU A 90 -13.28 -13.06 -0.15
CA LEU A 90 -14.34 -13.68 0.65
C LEU A 90 -15.68 -13.45 -0.05
N ALA A 91 -16.39 -14.50 -0.43
CA ALA A 91 -17.67 -14.34 -1.10
C ALA A 91 -18.72 -15.34 -0.60
N VAL A 92 -19.94 -14.86 -0.46
CA VAL A 92 -21.10 -15.68 -0.08
C VAL A 92 -22.23 -15.52 -1.10
N GLY A 93 -22.97 -16.60 -1.33
CA GLY A 93 -24.11 -16.55 -2.23
C GLY A 93 -25.27 -17.43 -1.77
N ALA A 94 -26.51 -16.97 -1.97
CA ALA A 94 -27.71 -17.62 -1.50
C ALA A 94 -28.02 -18.93 -2.24
N THR A 95 -27.66 -19.07 -3.51
CA THR A 95 -28.06 -20.17 -4.38
C THR A 95 -27.03 -21.31 -4.45
N LYS A 96 -27.43 -22.42 -5.09
CA LYS A 96 -26.59 -23.58 -5.39
C LYS A 96 -25.95 -23.52 -6.80
N GLY A 97 -26.05 -22.38 -7.50
CA GLY A 97 -25.61 -22.24 -8.89
C GLY A 97 -24.24 -22.87 -9.16
N LYS A 98 -24.09 -23.56 -10.30
CA LYS A 98 -22.88 -24.32 -10.63
C LYS A 98 -21.65 -23.40 -10.65
N ASN A 99 -21.78 -22.25 -11.29
CA ASN A 99 -20.67 -21.31 -11.55
C ASN A 99 -20.86 -19.99 -10.74
N LEU A 100 -21.45 -20.10 -9.54
CA LEU A 100 -21.92 -18.93 -8.76
C LEU A 100 -20.82 -17.89 -8.51
N PHE A 101 -19.58 -18.30 -8.32
CA PHE A 101 -18.48 -17.41 -7.96
C PHE A 101 -17.52 -17.08 -9.11
N GLU A 102 -17.67 -17.70 -10.29
CA GLU A 102 -16.72 -17.49 -11.40
C GLU A 102 -16.56 -16.03 -11.80
N GLY A 103 -17.68 -15.28 -11.91
CA GLY A 103 -17.64 -13.87 -12.30
C GLY A 103 -16.95 -12.99 -11.27
N VAL A 104 -17.20 -13.20 -9.98
CA VAL A 104 -16.56 -12.42 -8.91
C VAL A 104 -15.09 -12.81 -8.74
N THR A 105 -14.73 -14.09 -8.88
CA THR A 105 -13.34 -14.56 -8.84
C THR A 105 -12.53 -13.95 -9.98
N LEU A 106 -13.07 -13.92 -11.20
CA LEU A 106 -12.42 -13.26 -12.34
C LEU A 106 -12.25 -11.76 -12.08
N THR A 107 -13.30 -11.09 -11.59
CA THR A 107 -13.25 -9.67 -11.23
C THR A 107 -12.19 -9.40 -10.15
N ALA A 108 -12.12 -10.25 -9.12
CA ALA A 108 -11.13 -10.13 -8.04
C ALA A 108 -9.69 -10.23 -8.58
N LYS A 109 -9.42 -11.18 -9.47
CA LYS A 109 -8.08 -11.32 -10.10
C LYS A 109 -7.62 -10.03 -10.76
N TYR A 110 -8.47 -9.42 -11.58
CA TYR A 110 -8.12 -8.19 -12.28
C TYR A 110 -8.11 -6.96 -11.37
N PHE A 111 -8.97 -6.92 -10.34
CA PHE A 111 -8.90 -5.90 -9.31
C PHE A 111 -7.58 -5.96 -8.54
N PHE A 112 -7.18 -7.14 -8.06
CA PHE A 112 -5.92 -7.31 -7.34
C PHE A 112 -4.72 -6.97 -8.23
N ASP A 113 -4.74 -7.39 -9.50
CA ASP A 113 -3.71 -6.97 -10.44
C ASP A 113 -3.63 -5.45 -10.61
N ALA A 114 -4.76 -4.77 -10.74
CA ALA A 114 -4.82 -3.32 -10.87
C ALA A 114 -4.24 -2.59 -9.64
N VAL A 115 -4.54 -3.09 -8.43
CA VAL A 115 -4.02 -2.51 -7.18
C VAL A 115 -2.63 -3.07 -6.78
N GLY A 116 -2.01 -3.86 -7.66
CA GLY A 116 -0.67 -4.40 -7.46
C GLY A 116 -0.59 -5.47 -6.36
N ALA A 117 -1.63 -6.26 -6.17
CA ALA A 117 -1.64 -7.38 -5.24
C ALA A 117 -1.62 -8.73 -5.99
N GLU A 118 -0.91 -9.71 -5.45
CA GLU A 118 -1.01 -11.09 -5.89
C GLU A 118 -2.31 -11.71 -5.35
N TYR A 119 -3.15 -12.24 -6.22
CA TYR A 119 -4.33 -13.00 -5.80
C TYR A 119 -3.90 -14.36 -5.26
N THR A 120 -3.95 -14.54 -3.95
CA THR A 120 -3.33 -15.70 -3.27
C THR A 120 -4.34 -16.68 -2.70
N ASP A 121 -5.57 -16.22 -2.39
CA ASP A 121 -6.50 -17.09 -1.68
C ASP A 121 -7.96 -16.65 -1.88
N GLU A 122 -8.89 -17.61 -1.72
CA GLU A 122 -10.33 -17.32 -1.71
C GLU A 122 -11.10 -18.26 -0.79
N LEU A 123 -12.14 -17.73 -0.16
CA LEU A 123 -13.16 -18.52 0.53
C LEU A 123 -14.55 -18.14 0.00
N THR A 124 -15.25 -19.16 -0.49
CA THR A 124 -16.57 -18.97 -1.12
C THR A 124 -17.57 -19.97 -0.55
N TYR A 125 -18.73 -19.46 -0.08
CA TYR A 125 -19.76 -20.29 0.54
C TYR A 125 -21.11 -20.07 -0.11
N LYS A 126 -21.73 -21.19 -0.55
CA LYS A 126 -23.08 -21.22 -1.12
C LYS A 126 -24.13 -21.36 -0.01
N GLN A 127 -25.38 -21.07 -0.33
CA GLN A 127 -26.52 -21.23 0.57
C GLN A 127 -26.43 -20.36 1.83
N ILE A 128 -25.85 -19.19 1.69
CA ILE A 128 -25.81 -18.14 2.72
C ILE A 128 -26.71 -17.01 2.22
N GLU A 129 -27.93 -16.92 2.77
CA GLU A 129 -28.98 -16.03 2.28
C GLU A 129 -29.14 -14.77 3.16
N ALA A 130 -29.38 -14.97 4.44
CA ALA A 130 -29.60 -13.87 5.36
C ALA A 130 -28.33 -13.36 6.02
N SER A 131 -28.37 -12.11 6.46
CA SER A 131 -27.27 -11.51 7.22
C SER A 131 -27.04 -12.29 8.52
N GLY A 132 -25.85 -12.81 8.68
CA GLY A 132 -25.44 -13.59 9.83
C GLY A 132 -25.46 -15.11 9.63
N ASP A 133 -26.09 -15.65 8.59
CA ASP A 133 -26.17 -17.10 8.34
C ASP A 133 -24.78 -17.76 8.24
N ILE A 134 -23.79 -17.04 7.74
CA ILE A 134 -22.40 -17.52 7.65
C ILE A 134 -21.85 -17.93 9.04
N LYS A 135 -22.35 -17.35 10.13
CA LYS A 135 -21.93 -17.71 11.50
C LYS A 135 -22.34 -19.11 11.91
N SER A 136 -23.40 -19.64 11.28
CA SER A 136 -23.91 -20.98 11.50
C SER A 136 -23.29 -22.03 10.56
N HIS A 137 -22.48 -21.59 9.61
CA HIS A 137 -21.76 -22.52 8.72
C HIS A 137 -20.69 -23.27 9.51
N SER A 138 -20.58 -24.58 9.32
CA SER A 138 -19.75 -25.46 10.15
C SER A 138 -18.27 -25.12 10.18
N THR A 139 -17.71 -24.56 9.10
CA THR A 139 -16.26 -24.32 8.97
C THR A 139 -15.91 -22.87 8.65
N ALA A 140 -16.81 -22.06 8.08
CA ALA A 140 -16.47 -20.77 7.46
C ALA A 140 -15.70 -19.81 8.36
N LEU A 141 -16.05 -19.69 9.65
CA LEU A 141 -15.34 -18.80 10.57
C LEU A 141 -13.92 -19.31 10.90
N ASN A 142 -13.76 -20.63 11.02
CA ASN A 142 -12.45 -21.24 11.23
C ASN A 142 -11.57 -21.10 9.99
N ASP A 143 -12.12 -21.40 8.81
CA ASP A 143 -11.41 -21.25 7.53
C ASP A 143 -10.94 -19.81 7.32
N ALA A 144 -11.80 -18.82 7.62
CA ALA A 144 -11.46 -17.41 7.54
C ALA A 144 -10.37 -17.00 8.53
N LYS A 145 -10.40 -17.54 9.76
CA LYS A 145 -9.36 -17.31 10.76
C LYS A 145 -8.03 -17.90 10.33
N GLU A 146 -8.01 -19.13 9.85
CA GLU A 146 -6.80 -19.81 9.39
C GLU A 146 -6.20 -19.11 8.17
N MET A 147 -7.03 -18.73 7.20
CA MET A 147 -6.59 -17.93 6.05
C MET A 147 -5.98 -16.59 6.50
N GLY A 148 -6.67 -15.87 7.39
CA GLY A 148 -6.19 -14.60 7.93
C GLY A 148 -4.84 -14.74 8.62
N GLN A 149 -4.68 -15.77 9.47
CA GLN A 149 -3.40 -16.06 10.13
C GLN A 149 -2.30 -16.38 9.13
N ARG A 150 -2.56 -17.25 8.16
CA ARG A 150 -1.59 -17.63 7.12
C ARG A 150 -1.13 -16.42 6.32
N LEU A 151 -2.05 -15.56 5.89
CA LEU A 151 -1.74 -14.40 5.05
C LEU A 151 -1.08 -13.25 5.83
N ALA A 152 -1.47 -13.01 7.08
CA ALA A 152 -0.96 -11.90 7.87
C ALA A 152 0.37 -12.19 8.58
N THR A 153 0.61 -13.44 8.99
CA THR A 153 1.78 -13.80 9.81
C THR A 153 3.12 -13.36 9.21
N PRO A 154 3.38 -13.50 7.89
CA PRO A 154 4.65 -13.03 7.31
C PRO A 154 4.88 -11.54 7.55
N PHE A 155 3.84 -10.72 7.37
CA PHE A 155 3.92 -9.26 7.54
C PHE A 155 4.10 -8.83 9.00
N LEU A 156 3.52 -9.58 9.96
CA LEU A 156 3.62 -9.26 11.38
C LEU A 156 5.02 -9.53 11.97
N LYS A 157 5.81 -10.37 11.31
CA LYS A 157 7.16 -10.74 11.73
C LYS A 157 8.26 -9.89 11.11
N ARG A 158 7.91 -8.92 10.27
CA ARG A 158 8.88 -8.04 9.60
C ARG A 158 9.65 -7.22 10.61
N ARG A 159 10.92 -6.95 10.28
CA ARG A 159 11.74 -5.96 10.99
C ARG A 159 11.21 -4.56 10.73
N LYS A 160 11.03 -3.77 11.78
CA LYS A 160 10.47 -2.42 11.71
C LYS A 160 11.57 -1.39 11.65
N ILE A 161 11.65 -0.65 10.54
CA ILE A 161 12.66 0.39 10.33
C ILE A 161 11.97 1.74 10.15
N LEU A 162 12.38 2.71 10.97
CA LEU A 162 11.91 4.08 10.88
C LEU A 162 12.99 4.97 10.25
N PHE A 163 12.72 5.48 9.06
CA PHE A 163 13.58 6.44 8.36
C PHE A 163 13.17 7.87 8.69
N LEU A 164 14.10 8.67 9.20
CA LEU A 164 13.88 10.04 9.64
C LEU A 164 14.73 11.04 8.88
N CYS A 165 14.13 12.18 8.53
CA CYS A 165 14.84 13.37 8.11
C CYS A 165 14.11 14.61 8.62
N ASN A 166 14.56 15.82 8.27
CA ASN A 166 13.90 17.04 8.74
C ASN A 166 12.46 17.14 8.19
N GLU A 167 12.27 17.20 6.89
CA GLU A 167 10.99 17.55 6.26
C GLU A 167 10.13 16.35 5.83
N ASN A 168 10.65 15.13 5.86
CA ASN A 168 9.98 13.95 5.27
C ASN A 168 9.49 14.16 3.81
N ALA A 169 10.17 15.03 3.06
CA ALA A 169 9.81 15.38 1.69
C ALA A 169 10.72 14.73 0.64
N CYS A 170 11.93 14.29 1.02
CA CYS A 170 12.95 13.70 0.14
C CYS A 170 13.56 12.44 0.74
N ARG A 171 14.67 12.58 1.51
CA ARG A 171 15.58 11.49 1.93
C ARG A 171 14.86 10.32 2.60
N SER A 172 14.11 10.54 3.65
CA SER A 172 13.42 9.47 4.39
C SER A 172 12.31 8.80 3.56
N GLN A 173 11.68 9.54 2.65
CA GLN A 173 10.69 8.97 1.72
C GLN A 173 11.34 8.03 0.69
N MET A 174 12.49 8.44 0.11
CA MET A 174 13.26 7.59 -0.80
C MET A 174 13.73 6.31 -0.09
N ALA A 175 14.30 6.44 1.11
CA ALA A 175 14.76 5.29 1.89
C ALA A 175 13.63 4.31 2.22
N GLY A 176 12.48 4.80 2.70
CA GLY A 176 11.31 3.98 2.94
C GLY A 176 10.77 3.30 1.69
N ALA A 177 10.77 4.00 0.54
CA ALA A 177 10.33 3.44 -0.74
C ALA A 177 11.29 2.33 -1.22
N PHE A 178 12.61 2.53 -1.17
CA PHE A 178 13.58 1.50 -1.52
C PHE A 178 13.49 0.28 -0.59
N ALA A 179 13.38 0.48 0.73
CA ALA A 179 13.25 -0.61 1.68
C ALA A 179 12.00 -1.46 1.42
N ARG A 180 10.85 -0.81 1.13
CA ARG A 180 9.63 -1.51 0.73
C ARG A 180 9.77 -2.24 -0.61
N ASN A 181 10.47 -1.64 -1.57
CA ASN A 181 10.64 -2.22 -2.89
C ASN A 181 11.54 -3.46 -2.86
N TYR A 182 12.62 -3.43 -2.09
CA TYR A 182 13.61 -4.52 -2.08
C TYR A 182 13.34 -5.60 -1.03
N ALA A 183 12.66 -5.27 0.07
CA ALA A 183 12.48 -6.17 1.19
C ALA A 183 11.14 -5.99 1.94
N GLY A 184 10.07 -5.59 1.25
CA GLY A 184 8.76 -5.40 1.88
C GLY A 184 8.14 -6.66 2.46
N ASP A 185 8.65 -7.85 2.13
CA ASP A 185 8.34 -9.12 2.78
C ASP A 185 9.02 -9.28 4.14
N ARG A 186 10.20 -8.68 4.36
CA ARG A 186 11.04 -8.79 5.55
C ARG A 186 11.10 -7.51 6.38
N VAL A 187 10.79 -6.36 5.76
CA VAL A 187 10.88 -5.04 6.37
C VAL A 187 9.55 -4.30 6.34
N GLU A 188 9.12 -3.82 7.49
CA GLU A 188 8.09 -2.79 7.63
C GLU A 188 8.79 -1.43 7.70
N ALA A 189 8.86 -0.74 6.56
CA ALA A 189 9.53 0.55 6.45
C ALA A 189 8.54 1.70 6.58
N LEU A 190 8.76 2.56 7.57
CA LEU A 190 8.03 3.82 7.75
C LEU A 190 8.99 5.00 7.65
N SER A 191 8.45 6.17 7.33
CA SER A 191 9.24 7.40 7.27
C SER A 191 8.50 8.55 7.93
N ALA A 192 9.24 9.48 8.56
CA ALA A 192 8.70 10.68 9.16
C ALA A 192 9.70 11.83 9.14
N GLY A 193 9.24 13.02 9.52
CA GLY A 193 10.06 14.22 9.66
C GLY A 193 9.85 14.94 10.97
N SER A 194 10.90 15.62 11.44
CA SER A 194 10.82 16.45 12.64
C SER A 194 10.07 17.77 12.39
N THR A 195 10.02 18.21 11.14
CA THR A 195 9.31 19.42 10.69
C THR A 195 8.76 19.13 9.27
N PRO A 196 7.67 18.36 9.14
CA PRO A 196 7.20 17.91 7.85
C PRO A 196 6.84 19.04 6.90
N ALA A 197 7.27 18.93 5.64
CA ALA A 197 6.83 19.84 4.58
C ALA A 197 5.33 19.59 4.25
N PRO A 198 4.65 20.54 3.61
CA PRO A 198 3.24 20.35 3.23
C PRO A 198 3.06 19.27 2.15
N GLU A 199 4.06 19.04 1.31
CA GLU A 199 4.02 18.03 0.23
C GLU A 199 5.39 17.42 -0.04
N ILE A 200 5.40 16.31 -0.73
CA ILE A 200 6.63 15.65 -1.21
C ILE A 200 7.27 16.51 -2.30
N ASN A 201 8.58 16.62 -2.27
CA ASN A 201 9.35 17.35 -3.27
C ASN A 201 9.09 16.80 -4.68
N PRO A 202 8.63 17.63 -5.63
CA PRO A 202 8.31 17.19 -7.01
C PRO A 202 9.53 16.62 -7.75
N MET A 203 10.71 17.19 -7.56
CA MET A 203 11.96 16.71 -8.18
C MET A 203 12.29 15.31 -7.67
N MET A 204 12.10 15.03 -6.37
CA MET A 204 12.28 13.70 -5.79
C MET A 204 11.34 12.69 -6.45
N LYS A 205 10.05 13.05 -6.66
CA LYS A 205 9.12 12.17 -7.41
C LYS A 205 9.64 11.86 -8.81
N GLY A 206 10.21 12.87 -9.50
CA GLY A 206 10.78 12.72 -10.84
C GLY A 206 11.93 11.72 -10.87
N VAL A 207 12.93 11.88 -9.98
CA VAL A 207 14.09 10.99 -9.97
C VAL A 207 13.74 9.56 -9.49
N MET A 208 12.74 9.39 -8.64
CA MET A 208 12.24 8.06 -8.28
C MET A 208 11.47 7.40 -9.43
N HIS A 209 10.75 8.18 -10.23
CA HIS A 209 10.10 7.68 -11.44
C HIS A 209 11.12 7.11 -12.45
N GLU A 210 12.32 7.68 -12.58
CA GLU A 210 13.40 7.11 -13.41
C GLU A 210 13.75 5.67 -13.01
N LYS A 211 13.64 5.35 -11.72
CA LYS A 211 13.79 3.98 -11.16
C LYS A 211 12.49 3.16 -11.25
N LYS A 212 11.45 3.70 -11.90
CA LYS A 212 10.10 3.10 -11.99
C LYS A 212 9.39 2.91 -10.65
N ILE A 213 9.82 3.63 -9.61
CA ILE A 213 9.21 3.63 -8.30
C ILE A 213 8.19 4.77 -8.21
N ASP A 214 6.95 4.41 -7.89
CA ASP A 214 5.85 5.35 -7.75
C ASP A 214 5.81 5.96 -6.35
N MET A 215 5.82 7.29 -6.29
CA MET A 215 5.73 8.07 -5.05
C MET A 215 4.39 8.82 -4.91
N ALA A 216 3.37 8.45 -5.68
CA ALA A 216 2.18 9.28 -5.88
C ALA A 216 1.33 9.52 -4.63
N TYR A 217 1.16 8.51 -3.79
CA TYR A 217 0.26 8.54 -2.64
C TYR A 217 1.01 8.65 -1.30
N LEU A 218 2.28 9.05 -1.36
CA LEU A 218 3.05 9.38 -0.17
C LEU A 218 2.81 10.84 0.23
N THR A 219 2.78 11.08 1.52
CA THR A 219 2.68 12.42 2.11
C THR A 219 3.70 12.58 3.21
N PRO A 220 4.28 13.77 3.40
CA PRO A 220 5.08 14.05 4.59
C PRO A 220 4.25 13.90 5.85
N LYS A 221 4.85 13.38 6.91
CA LYS A 221 4.17 13.17 8.18
C LYS A 221 5.10 13.41 9.36
N PRO A 222 4.58 13.94 10.49
CA PRO A 222 5.35 14.14 11.68
C PRO A 222 5.69 12.82 12.38
N ILE A 223 6.74 12.84 13.18
CA ILE A 223 7.22 11.65 13.89
C ILE A 223 6.11 11.06 14.78
N GLU A 224 5.34 11.92 15.42
CA GLU A 224 4.26 11.57 16.36
C GLU A 224 3.10 10.81 15.66
N SER A 225 2.94 10.99 14.37
CA SER A 225 1.90 10.31 13.61
C SER A 225 2.27 8.89 13.17
N VAL A 226 3.55 8.52 13.32
CA VAL A 226 4.01 7.18 12.93
C VAL A 226 3.66 6.19 14.02
N SER A 227 2.85 5.20 13.63
CA SER A 227 2.45 4.12 14.54
C SER A 227 2.89 2.78 13.97
N PHE A 228 3.74 2.10 14.69
CA PHE A 228 3.99 0.68 14.51
C PHE A 228 3.09 -0.14 15.44
N SER A 229 2.91 -1.40 15.12
CA SER A 229 2.26 -2.38 16.01
C SER A 229 3.06 -2.63 17.31
N SER A 230 4.36 -2.25 17.32
CA SER A 230 5.30 -2.24 18.44
C SER A 230 6.36 -1.17 18.20
N LYS A 231 7.33 -0.98 19.10
CA LYS A 231 8.50 -0.12 18.88
C LYS A 231 9.24 -0.50 17.58
N PRO A 232 9.87 0.46 16.85
CA PRO A 232 10.76 0.12 15.75
C PRO A 232 11.96 -0.70 16.25
N ASP A 233 12.48 -1.58 15.40
CA ASP A 233 13.67 -2.36 15.68
C ASP A 233 14.98 -1.62 15.32
N LEU A 234 14.84 -0.56 14.49
CA LEU A 234 15.93 0.30 14.05
C LEU A 234 15.39 1.67 13.65
N ILE A 235 16.13 2.71 13.98
CA ILE A 235 15.92 4.07 13.49
C ILE A 235 17.11 4.45 12.61
N VAL A 236 16.81 4.99 11.43
CA VAL A 236 17.83 5.56 10.53
C VAL A 236 17.57 7.06 10.41
N SER A 237 18.48 7.87 10.92
CA SER A 237 18.43 9.32 10.86
C SER A 237 19.22 9.88 9.68
N MET A 238 18.62 10.78 8.93
CA MET A 238 19.23 11.51 7.82
C MET A 238 19.15 13.04 8.05
N GLY A 239 19.49 13.46 9.27
CA GLY A 239 19.53 14.87 9.63
C GLY A 239 18.21 15.40 10.20
N CYS A 240 17.63 14.72 11.17
CA CYS A 240 16.50 15.23 11.96
C CYS A 240 16.94 16.14 13.14
N GLY A 241 18.25 16.31 13.34
CA GLY A 241 18.82 17.19 14.38
C GLY A 241 18.38 16.79 15.80
N ASP A 242 18.33 17.76 16.71
CA ASP A 242 17.96 17.56 18.12
C ASP A 242 16.53 17.09 18.36
N ARG A 243 15.69 17.08 17.30
CA ARG A 243 14.30 16.60 17.34
C ARG A 243 14.13 15.13 16.98
N CYS A 244 15.21 14.40 16.76
CA CYS A 244 15.13 12.96 16.61
C CYS A 244 14.55 12.33 17.89
N PRO A 245 13.58 11.42 17.74
CA PRO A 245 13.00 10.78 18.92
C PRO A 245 14.06 9.94 19.61
N ASN A 246 14.19 10.14 20.90
CA ASN A 246 15.05 9.32 21.73
C ASN A 246 14.28 8.08 22.19
N TYR A 247 14.57 6.94 21.57
CA TYR A 247 14.13 5.63 22.04
C TYR A 247 15.33 4.91 22.66
N PRO A 248 15.55 4.97 23.98
CA PRO A 248 16.79 4.53 24.61
C PRO A 248 17.20 3.08 24.31
N GLU A 249 16.24 2.24 23.95
CA GLU A 249 16.45 0.80 23.68
C GLU A 249 16.45 0.46 22.18
N VAL A 250 16.32 1.45 21.29
CA VAL A 250 16.27 1.22 19.84
C VAL A 250 17.58 1.69 19.23
N PRO A 251 18.30 0.82 18.50
CA PRO A 251 19.49 1.22 17.77
C PRO A 251 19.21 2.40 16.83
N LEU A 252 20.09 3.39 16.86
CA LEU A 252 20.07 4.54 15.95
C LEU A 252 21.27 4.44 15.00
N GLU A 253 21.00 4.57 13.72
CA GLU A 253 22.03 4.67 12.68
C GLU A 253 21.94 6.04 12.02
N GLU A 254 23.04 6.78 11.96
CA GLU A 254 23.08 8.11 11.36
C GLU A 254 23.67 8.05 9.96
N TRP A 255 22.89 8.46 8.97
CA TRP A 255 23.34 8.63 7.61
C TRP A 255 23.58 10.11 7.32
N HIS A 256 24.84 10.51 7.33
CA HIS A 256 25.23 11.86 6.98
C HIS A 256 25.06 12.07 5.48
N LEU A 257 23.90 12.62 5.10
CA LEU A 257 23.51 12.94 3.72
C LEU A 257 23.19 14.42 3.61
N GLU A 258 23.79 15.09 2.60
CA GLU A 258 23.46 16.48 2.32
C GLU A 258 21.99 16.62 1.91
N ASP A 259 21.39 17.77 2.26
CA ASP A 259 19.98 18.01 1.90
C ASP A 259 19.85 18.36 0.43
N PRO A 260 19.07 17.61 -0.36
CA PRO A 260 18.87 17.88 -1.78
C PRO A 260 17.82 18.98 -2.04
N ALA A 261 17.14 19.50 -1.01
CA ALA A 261 16.16 20.58 -1.17
C ALA A 261 16.83 21.84 -1.75
N GLY A 262 16.26 22.38 -2.84
CA GLY A 262 16.80 23.55 -3.53
C GLY A 262 18.08 23.33 -4.35
N LYS A 263 18.58 22.11 -4.43
CA LYS A 263 19.72 21.74 -5.29
C LYS A 263 19.28 21.34 -6.70
N THR A 264 20.26 20.99 -7.55
CA THR A 264 20.00 20.54 -8.92
C THR A 264 19.39 19.14 -8.97
N GLU A 265 18.76 18.81 -10.08
CA GLU A 265 18.23 17.47 -10.32
C GLU A 265 19.31 16.39 -10.34
N SER A 266 20.53 16.74 -10.88
CA SER A 266 21.68 15.83 -10.82
C SER A 266 22.04 15.51 -9.38
N PHE A 267 22.11 16.51 -8.52
CA PHE A 267 22.39 16.31 -7.11
C PHE A 267 21.31 15.44 -6.39
N MET A 268 20.04 15.63 -6.77
CA MET A 268 18.95 14.78 -6.25
C MET A 268 19.14 13.31 -6.67
N ARG A 269 19.61 13.04 -7.91
CA ARG A 269 19.96 11.68 -8.35
C ARG A 269 21.12 11.10 -7.56
N ASP A 270 22.16 11.88 -7.30
CA ASP A 270 23.32 11.41 -6.51
C ASP A 270 22.88 11.01 -5.10
N ILE A 271 22.06 11.82 -4.43
CA ILE A 271 21.49 11.51 -3.12
C ILE A 271 20.57 10.28 -3.17
N ARG A 272 19.73 10.15 -4.20
CA ARG A 272 18.87 8.99 -4.41
C ARG A 272 19.70 7.71 -4.52
N ASP A 273 20.73 7.70 -5.36
CA ASP A 273 21.55 6.52 -5.63
C ASP A 273 22.39 6.14 -4.40
N GLU A 274 22.86 7.12 -3.62
CA GLU A 274 23.53 6.86 -2.34
C GLU A 274 22.57 6.27 -1.30
N ILE A 275 21.33 6.77 -1.21
CA ILE A 275 20.30 6.22 -0.32
C ILE A 275 19.96 4.79 -0.73
N GLU A 276 19.78 4.53 -2.02
CA GLU A 276 19.51 3.18 -2.55
C GLU A 276 20.60 2.21 -2.12
N LYS A 277 21.85 2.56 -2.31
CA LYS A 277 23.01 1.75 -1.91
C LYS A 277 23.00 1.46 -0.41
N ARG A 278 22.80 2.47 0.44
CA ARG A 278 22.76 2.29 1.89
C ARG A 278 21.60 1.42 2.33
N VAL A 279 20.42 1.58 1.71
CA VAL A 279 19.26 0.73 2.01
C VAL A 279 19.55 -0.73 1.64
N MET A 280 20.16 -1.00 0.50
CA MET A 280 20.53 -2.37 0.12
C MET A 280 21.52 -2.98 1.12
N THR A 281 22.58 -2.26 1.48
CA THR A 281 23.52 -2.70 2.52
C THR A 281 22.82 -2.97 3.85
N LEU A 282 21.94 -2.08 4.29
CA LEU A 282 21.17 -2.23 5.53
C LEU A 282 20.30 -3.50 5.53
N ILE A 283 19.64 -3.78 4.40
CA ILE A 283 18.80 -4.97 4.24
C ILE A 283 19.66 -6.24 4.30
N ASP A 284 20.79 -6.27 3.60
CA ASP A 284 21.68 -7.46 3.54
C ASP A 284 22.32 -7.76 4.90
N GLU A 285 22.68 -6.74 5.67
CA GLU A 285 23.36 -6.92 6.95
C GLU A 285 22.40 -7.17 8.12
N LYS A 286 21.18 -6.65 8.06
CA LYS A 286 20.31 -6.58 9.24
C LYS A 286 18.92 -7.20 9.06
N CYS A 287 18.55 -7.64 7.87
CA CYS A 287 17.22 -8.19 7.58
C CYS A 287 17.28 -9.52 6.85
#